data_e7225e139adf140df4553a51c4c1a788
#
_entry.id   e7225e139adf140df4553a51c4c1a788
#
_cell.length_a   1.000
_cell.length_b   1.000
_cell.length_c   1.000
_cell.angle_alpha   90.00
_cell.angle_beta   90.00
_cell.angle_gamma   90.00
#
_symmetry.space_group_name_H-M   'P 1'
#
loop_
_entity.id
_entity.type
_entity.pdbx_description
1 polymer ?
#
loop_
_entity_poly.entity_id
_entity_poly.type
_entity_poly.pdbx_seq_one_letter_code
_entity_poly.pdbx_strand_id
1 'polypeptide(L)'
;MGYTVFRPDELEFHAAQRGDKRRSLAALSEALHTMRANVWRLPPGVRGSRHLEHVQEEMFVVLEGTATLLLGDPSERVELPRGSVAVVETETILQLQNESTAETVVLIVGAPPEQGKAEHLPDVV
;
A
#
# COMPACT_ATOMS: atom_id res chain seq x y z
N MET A 1 -13.14 -21.20 13.67
CA MET A 1 -13.12 -19.96 14.45
C MET A 1 -11.75 -19.80 15.07
N GLY A 2 -11.18 -18.66 14.96
CA GLY A 2 -9.85 -18.50 15.50
C GLY A 2 -9.26 -17.12 15.26
N TYR A 3 -7.99 -17.05 15.49
CA TYR A 3 -7.24 -15.82 15.34
C TYR A 3 -5.84 -16.14 14.81
N THR A 4 -5.22 -15.15 14.22
CA THR A 4 -3.84 -15.23 13.76
C THR A 4 -3.12 -13.95 14.21
N VAL A 5 -1.92 -14.11 14.74
CA VAL A 5 -1.09 -13.00 15.20
C VAL A 5 0.19 -12.98 14.36
N PHE A 6 0.53 -11.82 13.86
CA PHE A 6 1.78 -11.61 13.13
C PHE A 6 2.64 -10.63 13.92
N ARG A 7 3.73 -11.12 14.52
CA ARG A 7 4.72 -10.25 15.16
C ARG A 7 5.70 -9.75 14.10
N PRO A 8 6.39 -8.64 14.34
CA PRO A 8 7.27 -8.06 13.31
C PRO A 8 8.29 -9.05 12.74
N ASP A 9 8.85 -9.91 13.55
CA ASP A 9 9.85 -10.90 13.15
C ASP A 9 9.24 -12.14 12.49
N GLU A 10 7.92 -12.25 12.48
CA GLU A 10 7.19 -13.36 11.87
C GLU A 10 6.66 -13.02 10.49
N LEU A 11 6.75 -11.75 10.08
CA LEU A 11 6.32 -11.33 8.76
C LEU A 11 7.34 -11.79 7.71
N GLU A 12 6.85 -12.50 6.69
CA GLU A 12 7.69 -12.98 5.60
C GLU A 12 7.51 -12.07 4.39
N PHE A 13 8.57 -11.33 4.06
CA PHE A 13 8.54 -10.37 2.95
C PHE A 13 9.06 -11.00 1.66
N HIS A 14 8.35 -10.76 0.57
CA HIS A 14 8.70 -11.20 -0.77
C HIS A 14 8.72 -10.01 -1.71
N ALA A 15 9.61 -10.04 -2.70
CA ALA A 15 9.69 -8.97 -3.68
C ALA A 15 8.36 -8.80 -4.41
N ALA A 16 8.00 -7.55 -4.72
CA ALA A 16 6.81 -7.24 -5.50
C ALA A 16 6.93 -7.89 -6.88
N GLN A 17 5.82 -8.45 -7.38
CA GLN A 17 5.78 -9.09 -8.69
C GLN A 17 5.55 -8.07 -9.82
N ARG A 18 4.99 -6.92 -9.48
CA ARG A 18 4.69 -5.84 -10.41
C ARG A 18 5.45 -4.58 -10.03
N GLY A 19 5.82 -3.81 -11.06
CA GLY A 19 6.47 -2.52 -10.86
C GLY A 19 7.87 -2.67 -10.28
N ASP A 20 8.25 -1.74 -9.42
CA ASP A 20 9.59 -1.71 -8.83
C ASP A 20 9.76 -2.87 -7.84
N LYS A 21 10.65 -3.79 -8.19
CA LYS A 21 10.89 -5.02 -7.42
C LYS A 21 11.76 -4.81 -6.18
N ARG A 22 12.22 -3.59 -5.94
CA ARG A 22 12.86 -3.26 -4.68
C ARG A 22 11.82 -3.16 -3.55
N ARG A 23 10.55 -2.95 -3.89
CA ARG A 23 9.45 -3.07 -2.92
C ARG A 23 9.30 -4.53 -2.51
N SER A 24 8.92 -4.75 -1.27
CA SER A 24 8.55 -6.09 -0.81
C SER A 24 7.29 -6.04 0.03
N LEU A 25 6.62 -7.17 0.11
CA LEU A 25 5.38 -7.25 0.88
C LEU A 25 5.28 -8.54 1.66
N ALA A 26 4.65 -8.45 2.81
CA ALA A 26 4.23 -9.59 3.60
C ALA A 26 2.70 -9.68 3.51
N ALA A 27 2.20 -10.78 2.95
CA ALA A 27 0.77 -10.97 2.77
C ALA A 27 0.12 -11.45 4.06
N LEU A 28 -0.95 -10.77 4.48
CA LEU A 28 -1.78 -11.18 5.61
C LEU A 28 -3.09 -11.79 5.13
N SER A 29 -3.32 -11.78 3.82
CA SER A 29 -4.62 -12.08 3.24
C SER A 29 -5.07 -13.53 3.46
N GLU A 30 -4.14 -14.46 3.65
CA GLU A 30 -4.48 -15.86 3.94
C GLU A 30 -5.24 -16.02 5.25
N ALA A 31 -5.06 -15.09 6.19
CA ALA A 31 -5.77 -15.09 7.47
C ALA A 31 -7.08 -14.32 7.43
N LEU A 32 -7.44 -13.73 6.29
CA LEU A 32 -8.58 -12.83 6.14
C LEU A 32 -9.58 -13.36 5.12
N HIS A 33 -10.86 -13.10 5.35
CA HIS A 33 -11.94 -13.58 4.49
C HIS A 33 -12.70 -12.45 3.77
N THR A 34 -12.85 -11.30 4.42
CA THR A 34 -13.67 -10.21 3.90
C THR A 34 -12.87 -8.95 3.57
N MET A 35 -11.57 -9.01 3.72
CA MET A 35 -10.67 -7.93 3.36
C MET A 35 -9.34 -8.49 2.89
N ARG A 36 -8.57 -7.68 2.20
CA ARG A 36 -7.22 -7.98 1.77
C ARG A 36 -6.26 -7.06 2.53
N ALA A 37 -5.14 -7.58 3.00
CA ALA A 37 -4.16 -6.78 3.70
C ALA A 37 -2.74 -7.27 3.43
N ASN A 38 -1.83 -6.31 3.29
CA ASN A 38 -0.41 -6.57 3.11
C ASN A 38 0.39 -5.52 3.88
N VAL A 39 1.53 -5.93 4.41
CA VAL A 39 2.52 -4.99 4.93
C VAL A 39 3.57 -4.79 3.85
N TRP A 40 3.76 -3.55 3.43
CA TRP A 40 4.69 -3.19 2.38
C TRP A 40 5.93 -2.52 2.95
N ARG A 41 7.08 -2.86 2.39
CA ARG A 41 8.35 -2.16 2.62
C ARG A 41 8.76 -1.44 1.35
N LEU A 42 9.01 -0.16 1.47
CA LEU A 42 9.49 0.69 0.38
C LEU A 42 10.84 1.27 0.75
N PRO A 43 11.92 0.83 0.11
CA PRO A 43 13.22 1.49 0.25
C PRO A 43 13.16 2.95 -0.21
N PRO A 44 14.16 3.77 0.17
CA PRO A 44 14.20 5.16 -0.30
C PRO A 44 14.12 5.29 -1.81
N GLY A 45 13.31 6.22 -2.29
CA GLY A 45 13.17 6.54 -3.71
C GLY A 45 12.26 5.60 -4.50
N VAL A 46 11.65 4.63 -3.85
CA VAL A 46 10.81 3.63 -4.53
C VAL A 46 9.39 4.14 -4.69
N ARG A 47 8.80 3.89 -5.85
CA ARG A 47 7.41 4.22 -6.16
C ARG A 47 6.58 2.95 -6.32
N GLY A 48 5.35 2.98 -5.83
CA GLY A 48 4.33 2.02 -6.19
C GLY A 48 3.72 2.36 -7.55
N SER A 49 2.81 1.53 -8.02
CA SER A 49 2.10 1.83 -9.27
C SER A 49 1.05 2.91 -9.05
N ARG A 50 0.89 3.77 -10.06
CA ARG A 50 -0.21 4.72 -10.09
C ARG A 50 -1.45 3.99 -10.57
N HIS A 51 -2.51 4.00 -9.76
CA HIS A 51 -3.71 3.20 -10.08
C HIS A 51 -4.94 3.74 -9.38
N LEU A 52 -6.08 3.19 -9.75
CA LEU A 52 -7.32 3.38 -9.01
C LEU A 52 -8.03 2.06 -8.86
N GLU A 53 -8.80 1.95 -7.79
CA GLU A 53 -9.62 0.78 -7.51
C GLU A 53 -11.07 1.10 -7.84
N HIS A 54 -11.71 0.22 -8.61
CA HIS A 54 -13.12 0.41 -8.96
C HIS A 54 -14.07 -0.16 -7.91
N VAL A 55 -13.60 -1.12 -7.12
CA VAL A 55 -14.43 -1.87 -6.19
C VAL A 55 -13.97 -1.75 -4.75
N GLN A 56 -12.64 -1.78 -4.53
CA GLN A 56 -12.09 -1.71 -3.18
C GLN A 56 -11.93 -0.28 -2.71
N GLU A 57 -12.32 -0.01 -1.48
CA GLU A 57 -11.75 1.12 -0.77
C GLU A 57 -10.52 0.64 0.00
N GLU A 58 -9.57 1.53 0.22
CA GLU A 58 -8.29 1.18 0.82
C GLU A 58 -7.98 2.06 2.02
N MET A 59 -7.28 1.44 2.98
CA MET A 59 -6.76 2.16 4.14
C MET A 59 -5.26 1.94 4.19
N PHE A 60 -4.51 3.03 4.33
CA PHE A 60 -3.06 3.04 4.42
C PHE A 60 -2.67 3.46 5.83
N VAL A 61 -1.89 2.63 6.51
CA VAL A 61 -1.41 2.92 7.87
C VAL A 61 0.12 2.90 7.84
N VAL A 62 0.74 4.03 8.14
CA VAL A 62 2.20 4.14 8.13
C VAL A 62 2.74 3.62 9.45
N LEU A 63 3.45 2.50 9.41
CA LEU A 63 4.01 1.85 10.59
C LEU A 63 5.40 2.36 10.93
N GLU A 64 6.22 2.67 9.91
CA GLU A 64 7.57 3.17 10.06
C GLU A 64 7.89 4.17 8.94
N GLY A 65 8.71 5.17 9.25
CA GLY A 65 9.16 6.14 8.27
C GLY A 65 8.09 7.14 7.88
N THR A 66 8.25 7.72 6.69
CA THR A 66 7.31 8.69 6.13
C THR A 66 6.97 8.27 4.71
N ALA A 67 5.69 8.07 4.45
CA ALA A 67 5.18 7.76 3.12
C ALA A 67 4.68 9.02 2.44
N THR A 68 4.58 8.99 1.12
CA THR A 68 3.92 10.03 0.34
C THR A 68 2.84 9.38 -0.51
N LEU A 69 1.65 9.93 -0.48
CA LEU A 69 0.58 9.58 -1.42
C LEU A 69 0.38 10.72 -2.40
N LEU A 70 0.32 10.37 -3.67
CA LEU A 70 -0.15 11.28 -4.72
C LEU A 70 -1.60 10.91 -5.00
N LEU A 71 -2.53 11.83 -4.77
CA LEU A 71 -3.96 11.55 -4.81
C LEU A 71 -4.66 12.42 -5.86
N GLY A 72 -5.48 11.79 -6.68
CA GLY A 72 -6.30 12.48 -7.65
C GLY A 72 -5.58 12.79 -8.95
N ASP A 73 -6.25 13.57 -9.82
CA ASP A 73 -5.73 14.02 -11.10
C ASP A 73 -6.30 15.42 -11.40
N PRO A 74 -5.46 16.50 -11.37
CA PRO A 74 -4.02 16.48 -11.08
C PRO A 74 -3.73 16.04 -9.65
N SER A 75 -2.56 15.44 -9.46
CA SER A 75 -2.21 14.84 -8.17
C SER A 75 -1.98 15.88 -7.08
N GLU A 76 -2.57 15.64 -5.92
CA GLU A 76 -2.23 16.33 -4.69
C GLU A 76 -1.22 15.46 -3.92
N ARG A 77 -0.13 16.08 -3.49
CA ARG A 77 0.94 15.38 -2.78
C ARG A 77 0.70 15.48 -1.27
N VAL A 78 0.53 14.33 -0.62
CA VAL A 78 0.23 14.26 0.80
C VAL A 78 1.32 13.47 1.51
N GLU A 79 2.01 14.09 2.47
CA GLU A 79 2.98 13.42 3.30
C GLU A 79 2.32 12.77 4.50
N LEU A 80 2.75 11.53 4.78
CA LEU A 80 2.19 10.71 5.84
C LEU A 80 3.33 10.23 6.76
N PRO A 81 3.61 10.94 7.86
CA PRO A 81 4.58 10.45 8.84
C PRO A 81 4.06 9.22 9.57
N ARG A 82 4.94 8.55 10.29
CA ARG A 82 4.61 7.38 11.09
C ARG A 82 3.36 7.61 11.94
N GLY A 83 2.45 6.65 11.94
CA GLY A 83 1.18 6.72 12.65
C GLY A 83 0.04 7.33 11.87
N SER A 84 0.31 7.87 10.68
CA SER A 84 -0.74 8.41 9.81
C SER A 84 -1.63 7.31 9.27
N VAL A 85 -2.90 7.64 9.09
CA VAL A 85 -3.88 6.77 8.44
C VAL A 85 -4.54 7.56 7.31
N ALA A 86 -4.52 7.00 6.11
CA ALA A 86 -5.23 7.55 4.96
C ALA A 86 -6.29 6.57 4.49
N VAL A 87 -7.49 7.07 4.24
CA VAL A 87 -8.59 6.28 3.69
C VAL A 87 -8.83 6.77 2.27
N VAL A 88 -8.79 5.87 1.31
CA VAL A 88 -8.94 6.20 -0.11
C VAL A 88 -10.17 5.47 -0.65
N GLU A 89 -11.15 6.25 -1.09
CA GLU A 89 -12.39 5.70 -1.64
C GLU A 89 -12.16 5.14 -3.04
N THR A 90 -13.10 4.30 -3.48
CA THR A 90 -13.09 3.80 -4.87
C THR A 90 -13.06 4.97 -5.85
N GLU A 91 -12.56 4.71 -7.05
CA GLU A 91 -12.49 5.69 -8.15
C GLU A 91 -11.52 6.85 -7.89
N THR A 92 -10.64 6.73 -6.91
CA THR A 92 -9.64 7.73 -6.59
C THR A 92 -8.28 7.28 -7.10
N ILE A 93 -7.66 8.08 -7.96
CA ILE A 93 -6.30 7.78 -8.45
C ILE A 93 -5.32 7.99 -7.32
N LEU A 94 -4.44 7.02 -7.12
CA LEU A 94 -3.42 7.09 -6.08
C LEU A 94 -2.09 6.52 -6.55
N GLN A 95 -1.02 7.00 -5.92
CA GLN A 95 0.31 6.40 -6.05
C GLN A 95 1.03 6.57 -4.72
N LEU A 96 1.45 5.45 -4.15
CA LEU A 96 2.23 5.44 -2.91
C LEU A 96 3.72 5.47 -3.26
N GLN A 97 4.48 6.29 -2.57
CA GLN A 97 5.93 6.35 -2.81
C GLN A 97 6.68 6.71 -1.54
N ASN A 98 7.96 6.41 -1.53
CA ASN A 98 8.87 6.79 -0.47
C ASN A 98 9.88 7.79 -1.01
N GLU A 99 9.66 9.07 -0.70
CA GLU A 99 10.57 10.16 -1.08
C GLU A 99 11.58 10.48 0.00
N SER A 100 11.55 9.74 1.11
CA SER A 100 12.45 9.97 2.25
C SER A 100 13.78 9.24 2.05
N THR A 101 14.70 9.43 3.00
CA THR A 101 16.02 8.79 2.98
C THR A 101 16.08 7.51 3.81
N ALA A 102 14.95 7.09 4.39
CA ALA A 102 14.87 5.88 5.20
C ALA A 102 13.79 4.96 4.64
N GLU A 103 13.81 3.69 5.04
CA GLU A 103 12.77 2.74 4.67
C GLU A 103 11.41 3.17 5.22
N THR A 104 10.38 2.97 4.45
CA THR A 104 9.00 3.20 4.85
C THR A 104 8.25 1.87 4.88
N VAL A 105 7.49 1.66 5.95
CA VAL A 105 6.67 0.45 6.13
C VAL A 105 5.21 0.87 6.26
N VAL A 106 4.36 0.32 5.41
CA VAL A 106 2.94 0.70 5.32
C VAL A 106 2.07 -0.55 5.32
N LEU A 107 1.08 -0.57 6.21
CA LEU A 107 0.01 -1.56 6.14
C LEU A 107 -1.07 -1.04 5.20
N ILE A 108 -1.42 -1.83 4.19
CA ILE A 108 -2.49 -1.49 3.26
C ILE A 108 -3.59 -2.52 3.38
N VAL A 109 -4.80 -2.04 3.64
CA VAL A 109 -6.00 -2.85 3.78
C VAL A 109 -6.98 -2.45 2.70
N GLY A 110 -7.56 -3.44 2.01
CA GLY A 110 -8.57 -3.19 0.99
C GLY A 110 -9.77 -4.12 1.18
N ALA A 111 -10.95 -3.61 0.94
CA ALA A 111 -12.19 -4.38 1.03
C ALA A 111 -13.23 -3.83 0.04
N PRO A 112 -14.04 -4.72 -0.56
CA PRO A 112 -13.99 -6.20 -0.52
C PRO A 112 -12.73 -6.75 -1.20
N PRO A 113 -12.37 -8.02 -0.97
CA PRO A 113 -11.11 -8.57 -1.48
C PRO A 113 -11.18 -8.97 -2.95
N GLU A 114 -11.50 -8.00 -3.82
CA GLU A 114 -11.57 -8.20 -5.26
C GLU A 114 -10.18 -8.15 -5.86
N GLN A 115 -9.80 -9.19 -6.58
CA GLN A 115 -8.51 -9.25 -7.25
C GLN A 115 -8.62 -8.85 -8.72
N GLY A 116 -7.57 -8.21 -9.23
CA GLY A 116 -7.47 -7.85 -10.63
C GLY A 116 -8.42 -6.74 -11.06
N LYS A 117 -8.97 -5.97 -10.13
CA LYS A 117 -9.90 -4.89 -10.41
C LYS A 117 -9.26 -3.51 -10.40
N ALA A 118 -7.97 -3.42 -10.08
CA ALA A 118 -7.25 -2.16 -10.13
C ALA A 118 -6.98 -1.77 -11.59
N GLU A 119 -7.18 -0.51 -11.90
CA GLU A 119 -6.79 0.05 -13.18
C GLU A 119 -5.44 0.74 -13.01
N HIS A 120 -4.41 0.24 -13.70
CA HIS A 120 -3.05 0.79 -13.62
C HIS A 120 -2.86 1.88 -14.67
N LEU A 121 -2.27 2.98 -14.26
CA LEU A 121 -2.09 4.18 -15.07
C LEU A 121 -0.59 4.49 -15.20
N PRO A 122 -0.19 5.20 -16.27
CA PRO A 122 1.20 5.64 -16.37
C PRO A 122 1.52 6.68 -15.30
N ASP A 123 2.78 6.70 -14.85
CA ASP A 123 3.24 7.70 -13.90
C ASP A 123 3.13 9.10 -14.52
N VAL A 124 2.85 10.06 -13.66
CA VAL A 124 2.93 11.46 -14.02
C VAL A 124 4.36 11.92 -13.74
N VAL A 125 4.97 12.52 -14.73
CA VAL A 125 6.36 12.97 -14.65
C VAL A 125 6.48 14.29 -13.90
#